data_985e357a9c5bfff0f6bb131cc5121cef
#
_entry.id   985e357a9c5bfff0f6bb131cc5121cef
#
_cell.length_a   1.000
_cell.length_b   1.000
_cell.length_c   1.000
_cell.angle_alpha   90.00
_cell.angle_beta   90.00
_cell.angle_gamma   90.00
#
_symmetry.space_group_name_H-M   'P 1'
#
loop_
_entity.id
_entity.type
_entity.pdbx_description
1 polymer ?
#
loop_
_entity_poly.entity_id
_entity_poly.type
_entity_poly.pdbx_seq_one_letter_code
_entity_poly.pdbx_strand_id
1 'polypeptide(L)'
;MESEKKNYCFKYLKIVMAVLLAAALFYSGMKDYVKVGKTDIAVVELYGDYPAVNLAKQIWENYQCSDEITDFCFVWNGGVQVVTNPENFRQTNARVTGVVGMAALYDRQAALLEENDETGCVIDKDTALELFGSENCAGSQLTVGEQIYEVRGVVSWNQHTMLIRPSQKNQVCTQVLIRGKKGQNLEGAASDFLVGNGLSGILAVSYTHLRAHETLANL
;
A
#
# COMPACT_ATOMS: atom_id res chain seq x y z
N MET A 1 59.36 -15.09 -29.27
CA MET A 1 58.71 -16.14 -28.39
C MET A 1 58.43 -15.62 -26.98
N GLU A 2 59.32 -14.83 -26.37
CA GLU A 2 59.11 -14.26 -25.01
C GLU A 2 58.10 -13.10 -24.97
N SER A 3 58.07 -12.26 -26.01
CA SER A 3 57.15 -11.13 -26.17
C SER A 3 55.67 -11.57 -26.33
N GLU A 4 55.42 -12.68 -27.03
CA GLU A 4 54.08 -13.20 -27.23
C GLU A 4 53.49 -13.78 -25.95
N LYS A 5 54.32 -14.51 -25.15
CA LYS A 5 53.86 -15.04 -23.84
C LYS A 5 53.49 -13.94 -22.86
N LYS A 6 54.16 -12.79 -22.87
CA LYS A 6 53.84 -11.63 -22.06
C LYS A 6 52.50 -11.02 -22.46
N ASN A 7 52.18 -10.93 -23.77
CA ASN A 7 50.91 -10.41 -24.29
C ASN A 7 49.71 -11.32 -23.93
N TYR A 8 49.88 -12.64 -23.95
CA TYR A 8 48.85 -13.58 -23.53
C TYR A 8 48.56 -13.47 -22.02
N CYS A 9 49.63 -13.42 -21.20
CA CYS A 9 49.47 -13.24 -19.75
C CYS A 9 48.73 -11.95 -19.40
N PHE A 10 49.01 -10.85 -20.09
CA PHE A 10 48.32 -9.56 -19.88
C PHE A 10 46.87 -9.57 -20.32
N LYS A 11 46.52 -10.31 -21.38
CA LYS A 11 45.14 -10.53 -21.80
C LYS A 11 44.36 -11.34 -20.78
N TYR A 12 44.90 -12.43 -20.29
CA TYR A 12 44.27 -13.24 -19.26
C TYR A 12 44.07 -12.46 -17.95
N LEU A 13 45.04 -11.66 -17.55
CA LEU A 13 44.93 -10.82 -16.35
C LEU A 13 43.79 -9.82 -16.47
N LYS A 14 43.59 -9.18 -17.64
CA LYS A 14 42.49 -8.27 -17.90
C LYS A 14 41.12 -8.97 -17.83
N ILE A 15 41.01 -10.19 -18.37
CA ILE A 15 39.81 -11.00 -18.32
C ILE A 15 39.46 -11.38 -16.88
N VAL A 16 40.45 -11.84 -16.12
CA VAL A 16 40.26 -12.19 -14.70
C VAL A 16 39.82 -10.98 -13.89
N MET A 17 40.43 -9.80 -14.12
CA MET A 17 40.03 -8.55 -13.45
C MET A 17 38.61 -8.15 -13.82
N ALA A 18 38.23 -8.29 -15.07
CA ALA A 18 36.84 -7.95 -15.52
C ALA A 18 35.81 -8.90 -14.88
N VAL A 19 36.10 -10.19 -14.78
CA VAL A 19 35.25 -11.19 -14.12
C VAL A 19 35.11 -10.90 -12.62
N LEU A 20 36.20 -10.57 -11.94
CA LEU A 20 36.16 -10.20 -10.52
C LEU A 20 35.38 -8.92 -10.28
N LEU A 21 35.49 -7.91 -11.15
CA LEU A 21 34.71 -6.68 -11.07
C LEU A 21 33.23 -6.96 -11.29
N ALA A 22 32.88 -7.76 -12.28
CA ALA A 22 31.48 -8.15 -12.53
C ALA A 22 30.89 -8.94 -11.37
N ALA A 23 31.64 -9.86 -10.77
CA ALA A 23 31.23 -10.61 -9.59
C ALA A 23 31.03 -9.70 -8.35
N ALA A 24 31.90 -8.71 -8.16
CA ALA A 24 31.77 -7.73 -7.07
C ALA A 24 30.55 -6.83 -7.25
N LEU A 25 30.27 -6.36 -8.48
CA LEU A 25 29.07 -5.59 -8.80
C LEU A 25 27.79 -6.41 -8.64
N PHE A 26 27.82 -7.68 -9.07
CA PHE A 26 26.70 -8.59 -8.90
C PHE A 26 26.44 -8.87 -7.41
N TYR A 27 27.49 -9.11 -6.61
CA TYR A 27 27.37 -9.32 -5.16
C TYR A 27 26.85 -8.08 -4.44
N SER A 28 27.31 -6.87 -4.84
CA SER A 28 26.80 -5.60 -4.32
C SER A 28 25.33 -5.42 -4.67
N GLY A 29 24.95 -5.65 -5.93
CA GLY A 29 23.55 -5.58 -6.39
C GLY A 29 22.65 -6.59 -5.67
N MET A 30 23.12 -7.84 -5.47
CA MET A 30 22.39 -8.84 -4.68
C MET A 30 22.22 -8.41 -3.23
N LYS A 31 23.25 -7.84 -2.62
CA LYS A 31 23.17 -7.35 -1.23
C LYS A 31 22.19 -6.21 -1.05
N ASP A 32 22.12 -5.32 -2.03
CA ASP A 32 21.11 -4.23 -2.04
C ASP A 32 19.71 -4.75 -2.37
N TYR A 33 19.60 -5.75 -3.26
CA TYR A 33 18.34 -6.43 -3.55
C TYR A 33 17.79 -7.16 -2.32
N VAL A 34 18.62 -7.86 -1.56
CA VAL A 34 18.23 -8.52 -0.29
C VAL A 34 17.87 -7.49 0.80
N LYS A 35 18.50 -6.30 0.81
CA LYS A 35 18.11 -5.21 1.71
C LYS A 35 16.79 -4.56 1.35
N VAL A 36 16.48 -4.42 0.05
CA VAL A 36 15.19 -3.93 -0.45
C VAL A 36 14.06 -4.94 -0.14
N GLY A 37 14.41 -6.23 0.00
CA GLY A 37 13.47 -7.31 0.32
C GLY A 37 12.99 -7.39 1.76
N LYS A 38 13.47 -6.57 2.70
CA LYS A 38 12.93 -6.51 4.06
C LYS A 38 12.00 -5.33 4.18
N THR A 39 10.72 -5.58 4.01
CA THR A 39 9.68 -4.59 4.33
C THR A 39 9.56 -4.46 5.83
N ASP A 40 9.45 -3.22 6.21
CA ASP A 40 9.08 -2.85 7.57
C ASP A 40 7.54 -2.73 7.72
N ILE A 41 6.75 -3.43 6.87
CA ILE A 41 5.27 -3.41 6.91
C ILE A 41 4.73 -4.82 7.11
N ALA A 42 3.91 -4.99 8.14
CA ALA A 42 3.11 -6.18 8.40
C ALA A 42 1.67 -5.94 7.97
N VAL A 43 1.07 -6.89 7.28
CA VAL A 43 -0.37 -6.91 7.00
C VAL A 43 -1.00 -7.93 7.94
N VAL A 44 -1.92 -7.48 8.77
CA VAL A 44 -2.65 -8.32 9.73
C VAL A 44 -4.09 -8.40 9.30
N GLU A 45 -4.59 -9.60 9.13
CA GLU A 45 -6.02 -9.87 8.98
C GLU A 45 -6.66 -9.97 10.35
N LEU A 46 -7.63 -9.12 10.60
CA LEU A 46 -8.36 -9.11 11.87
C LEU A 46 -9.41 -10.22 11.87
N TYR A 47 -9.70 -10.75 13.04
CA TYR A 47 -10.76 -11.75 13.24
C TYR A 47 -11.47 -11.54 14.59
N GLY A 48 -12.64 -12.19 14.78
CA GLY A 48 -13.44 -12.01 15.98
C GLY A 48 -14.22 -10.69 15.95
N ASP A 49 -14.00 -9.84 16.93
CA ASP A 49 -14.65 -8.54 17.01
C ASP A 49 -13.87 -7.53 16.14
N TYR A 50 -14.38 -7.30 14.94
CA TYR A 50 -13.81 -6.32 14.02
C TYR A 50 -13.98 -4.90 14.56
N PRO A 51 -12.92 -4.07 14.60
CA PRO A 51 -13.03 -2.70 15.06
C PRO A 51 -13.92 -1.89 14.11
N ALA A 52 -14.92 -1.21 14.66
CA ALA A 52 -15.66 -0.22 13.90
C ALA A 52 -14.74 0.94 13.49
N VAL A 53 -15.06 1.61 12.40
CA VAL A 53 -14.29 2.76 11.90
C VAL A 53 -14.05 3.82 12.99
N ASN A 54 -15.04 4.08 13.86
CA ASN A 54 -14.87 5.02 14.95
C ASN A 54 -13.79 4.57 15.96
N LEU A 55 -13.74 3.28 16.29
CA LEU A 55 -12.69 2.75 17.16
C LEU A 55 -11.32 2.84 16.48
N ALA A 56 -11.24 2.51 15.20
CA ALA A 56 -10.01 2.66 14.42
C ALA A 56 -9.51 4.12 14.39
N LYS A 57 -10.42 5.10 14.25
CA LYS A 57 -10.10 6.54 14.34
C LYS A 57 -9.60 6.91 15.74
N GLN A 58 -10.25 6.45 16.80
CA GLN A 58 -9.81 6.70 18.17
C GLN A 58 -8.43 6.10 18.46
N ILE A 59 -8.16 4.88 17.96
CA ILE A 59 -6.84 4.26 18.08
C ILE A 59 -5.81 5.12 17.35
N TRP A 60 -6.12 5.62 16.15
CA TRP A 60 -5.23 6.49 15.38
C TRP A 60 -4.96 7.82 16.10
N GLU A 61 -5.99 8.51 16.55
CA GLU A 61 -5.88 9.81 17.23
C GLU A 61 -5.11 9.73 18.56
N ASN A 62 -5.29 8.64 19.31
CA ASN A 62 -4.64 8.44 20.60
C ASN A 62 -3.26 7.77 20.48
N TYR A 63 -2.87 7.33 19.29
CA TYR A 63 -1.62 6.64 19.12
C TYR A 63 -0.43 7.58 19.29
N GLN A 64 0.37 7.29 20.31
CA GLN A 64 1.70 7.87 20.44
C GLN A 64 2.69 6.88 19.86
N CYS A 65 3.50 7.33 18.89
CA CYS A 65 4.52 6.50 18.27
C CYS A 65 5.28 5.69 19.33
N SER A 66 5.21 4.37 19.22
CA SER A 66 6.01 3.48 20.07
C SER A 66 7.45 3.43 19.59
N ASP A 67 8.33 2.82 20.39
CA ASP A 67 9.71 2.61 19.96
C ASP A 67 9.82 1.58 18.82
N GLU A 68 8.79 0.81 18.55
CA GLU A 68 8.79 -0.31 17.61
C GLU A 68 7.97 -0.04 16.34
N ILE A 69 6.86 0.71 16.46
CA ILE A 69 5.95 1.03 15.35
C ILE A 69 6.05 2.51 15.00
N THR A 70 6.17 2.83 13.71
CA THR A 70 6.18 4.20 13.21
C THR A 70 4.81 4.68 12.76
N ASP A 71 4.06 3.81 12.07
CA ASP A 71 2.78 4.14 11.46
C ASP A 71 1.90 2.90 11.34
N PHE A 72 0.59 3.10 11.20
CA PHE A 72 -0.35 2.06 10.85
C PHE A 72 -1.52 2.58 10.03
N CYS A 73 -2.27 1.67 9.43
CA CYS A 73 -3.44 1.98 8.62
C CYS A 73 -4.47 0.85 8.76
N PHE A 74 -5.65 1.14 9.26
CA PHE A 74 -6.78 0.24 9.21
C PHE A 74 -7.44 0.28 7.84
N VAL A 75 -7.91 -0.87 7.38
CA VAL A 75 -8.55 -1.02 6.08
C VAL A 75 -9.98 -1.57 6.27
N TRP A 76 -10.94 -0.85 5.71
CA TRP A 76 -12.31 -1.27 5.54
C TRP A 76 -12.53 -1.71 4.09
N ASN A 77 -13.14 -2.87 3.89
CA ASN A 77 -13.49 -3.36 2.56
C ASN A 77 -14.99 -3.10 2.31
N GLY A 78 -15.27 -2.13 1.46
CA GLY A 78 -16.65 -1.77 1.06
C GLY A 78 -17.22 -2.64 -0.05
N GLY A 79 -16.43 -3.57 -0.58
CA GLY A 79 -16.82 -4.42 -1.71
C GLY A 79 -16.98 -3.65 -3.02
N VAL A 80 -17.65 -4.29 -3.98
CA VAL A 80 -17.96 -3.66 -5.27
C VAL A 80 -19.26 -2.86 -5.15
N GLN A 81 -19.19 -1.58 -5.48
CA GLN A 81 -20.32 -0.65 -5.41
C GLN A 81 -20.49 0.10 -6.73
N VAL A 82 -21.72 0.53 -7.01
CA VAL A 82 -22.00 1.39 -8.15
C VAL A 82 -21.55 2.81 -7.83
N VAL A 83 -20.65 3.32 -8.66
CA VAL A 83 -20.18 4.71 -8.61
C VAL A 83 -20.80 5.47 -9.77
N THR A 84 -21.36 6.64 -9.50
CA THR A 84 -22.09 7.45 -10.47
C THR A 84 -21.49 8.85 -10.57
N ASN A 85 -21.34 9.34 -11.78
CA ASN A 85 -21.10 10.76 -12.03
C ASN A 85 -22.44 11.50 -12.04
N PRO A 86 -22.71 12.41 -11.08
CA PRO A 86 -24.00 13.08 -10.97
C PRO A 86 -24.30 14.06 -12.12
N GLU A 87 -23.29 14.53 -12.86
CA GLU A 87 -23.47 15.51 -13.94
C GLU A 87 -23.95 14.87 -15.25
N ASN A 88 -23.43 13.67 -15.57
CA ASN A 88 -23.71 13.00 -16.85
C ASN A 88 -24.40 11.64 -16.69
N PHE A 89 -24.67 11.21 -15.45
CA PHE A 89 -25.34 9.96 -15.07
C PHE A 89 -24.62 8.68 -15.54
N ARG A 90 -23.33 8.78 -15.93
CA ARG A 90 -22.52 7.60 -16.21
C ARG A 90 -22.25 6.84 -14.91
N GLN A 91 -22.22 5.53 -15.03
CA GLN A 91 -22.03 4.62 -13.89
C GLN A 91 -20.99 3.58 -14.21
N THR A 92 -20.28 3.17 -13.19
CA THR A 92 -19.39 1.99 -13.23
C THR A 92 -19.42 1.27 -11.90
N ASN A 93 -19.00 0.00 -11.90
CA ASN A 93 -18.80 -0.77 -10.68
C ASN A 93 -17.34 -0.62 -10.24
N ALA A 94 -17.12 -0.09 -9.05
CA ALA A 94 -15.77 0.03 -8.50
C ALA A 94 -15.68 -0.66 -7.13
N ARG A 95 -14.54 -1.24 -6.85
CA ARG A 95 -14.21 -1.75 -5.51
C ARG A 95 -13.90 -0.56 -4.60
N VAL A 96 -14.76 -0.34 -3.63
CA VAL A 96 -14.60 0.74 -2.65
C VAL A 96 -13.80 0.22 -1.46
N THR A 97 -12.69 0.88 -1.16
CA THR A 97 -11.84 0.58 0.01
C THR A 97 -11.74 1.83 0.87
N GLY A 98 -11.89 1.67 2.17
CA GLY A 98 -11.70 2.75 3.12
C GLY A 98 -10.43 2.56 3.94
N VAL A 99 -9.75 3.66 4.24
CA VAL A 99 -8.52 3.65 5.05
C VAL A 99 -8.61 4.65 6.20
N VAL A 100 -8.16 4.22 7.40
CA VAL A 100 -8.05 5.05 8.60
C VAL A 100 -6.61 5.02 9.07
N GLY A 101 -6.00 6.19 9.24
CA GLY A 101 -4.58 6.32 9.54
C GLY A 101 -3.74 6.64 8.30
N MET A 102 -2.49 6.22 8.25
CA MET A 102 -1.55 6.54 7.17
C MET A 102 -1.90 5.85 5.85
N ALA A 103 -2.68 6.50 5.00
CA ALA A 103 -3.13 5.94 3.71
C ALA A 103 -1.97 5.53 2.79
N ALA A 104 -0.81 6.19 2.88
CA ALA A 104 0.40 5.84 2.14
C ALA A 104 0.98 4.45 2.48
N LEU A 105 0.52 3.81 3.57
CA LEU A 105 0.84 2.41 3.88
C LEU A 105 0.05 1.45 2.99
N TYR A 106 -1.19 1.79 2.69
CA TYR A 106 -2.03 1.01 1.78
C TYR A 106 -1.50 1.10 0.34
N ASP A 107 -1.30 2.32 -0.13
CA ASP A 107 -0.64 2.60 -1.41
C ASP A 107 -0.01 4.00 -1.37
N ARG A 108 1.17 4.18 -1.99
CA ARG A 108 1.86 5.48 -2.03
C ARG A 108 1.03 6.58 -2.70
N GLN A 109 0.26 6.23 -3.72
CA GLN A 109 -0.59 7.17 -4.44
C GLN A 109 -1.83 7.57 -3.62
N ALA A 110 -2.19 6.77 -2.60
CA ALA A 110 -3.24 7.09 -1.64
C ALA A 110 -2.88 8.28 -0.71
N ALA A 111 -1.63 8.73 -0.70
CA ALA A 111 -1.21 9.93 0.02
C ALA A 111 -1.91 11.23 -0.47
N LEU A 112 -2.57 11.19 -1.63
CA LEU A 112 -3.44 12.28 -2.11
C LEU A 112 -4.69 12.48 -1.23
N LEU A 113 -5.05 11.49 -0.43
CA LEU A 113 -6.19 11.52 0.47
C LEU A 113 -5.73 11.92 1.87
N GLU A 114 -5.96 13.17 2.25
CA GLU A 114 -5.61 13.70 3.57
C GLU A 114 -6.36 12.95 4.70
N GLU A 115 -5.81 12.97 5.92
CA GLU A 115 -6.32 12.16 7.04
C GLU A 115 -7.77 12.47 7.41
N ASN A 116 -8.16 13.74 7.34
CA ASN A 116 -9.48 14.21 7.73
C ASN A 116 -10.41 14.50 6.53
N ASP A 117 -10.03 14.09 5.33
CA ASP A 117 -10.82 14.35 4.13
C ASP A 117 -11.88 13.26 3.90
N GLU A 118 -12.97 13.32 4.67
CA GLU A 118 -14.09 12.38 4.56
C GLU A 118 -14.91 12.54 3.27
N THR A 119 -14.72 13.63 2.54
CA THR A 119 -15.40 13.93 1.28
C THR A 119 -14.54 13.68 0.06
N GLY A 120 -13.27 13.43 0.24
CA GLY A 120 -12.34 13.13 -0.84
C GLY A 120 -12.34 11.66 -1.24
N CYS A 121 -11.99 11.41 -2.50
CA CYS A 121 -11.69 10.07 -2.98
C CYS A 121 -10.52 10.07 -3.97
N VAL A 122 -9.87 8.93 -4.08
CA VAL A 122 -8.90 8.64 -5.12
C VAL A 122 -9.45 7.48 -5.94
N ILE A 123 -9.43 7.61 -7.26
CA ILE A 123 -9.95 6.61 -8.19
C ILE A 123 -8.87 6.14 -9.15
N ASP A 124 -9.04 4.96 -9.73
CA ASP A 124 -8.15 4.49 -10.78
C ASP A 124 -8.51 5.09 -12.16
N LYS A 125 -7.61 4.91 -13.12
CA LYS A 125 -7.76 5.43 -14.48
C LYS A 125 -8.98 4.90 -15.20
N ASP A 126 -9.28 3.62 -15.05
CA ASP A 126 -10.40 2.98 -15.73
C ASP A 126 -11.73 3.56 -15.24
N THR A 127 -11.87 3.71 -13.92
CA THR A 127 -13.01 4.39 -13.29
C THR A 127 -13.14 5.84 -13.77
N ALA A 128 -12.02 6.58 -13.85
CA ALA A 128 -12.01 7.96 -14.33
C ALA A 128 -12.46 8.06 -15.80
N LEU A 129 -11.96 7.20 -16.68
CA LEU A 129 -12.32 7.18 -18.10
C LEU A 129 -13.78 6.82 -18.31
N GLU A 130 -14.31 5.83 -17.58
CA GLU A 130 -15.73 5.45 -17.70
C GLU A 130 -16.68 6.53 -17.20
N LEU A 131 -16.40 7.14 -16.05
CA LEU A 131 -17.27 8.15 -15.46
C LEU A 131 -17.15 9.53 -16.12
N PHE A 132 -15.94 9.96 -16.42
CA PHE A 132 -15.65 11.33 -16.87
C PHE A 132 -15.16 11.41 -18.31
N GLY A 133 -14.74 10.29 -18.90
CA GLY A 133 -14.14 10.27 -20.25
C GLY A 133 -12.70 10.81 -20.29
N SER A 134 -12.09 11.09 -19.14
CA SER A 134 -10.75 11.68 -19.02
C SER A 134 -10.10 11.25 -17.71
N GLU A 135 -8.78 11.08 -17.70
CA GLU A 135 -7.99 10.92 -16.49
C GLU A 135 -7.83 12.25 -15.71
N ASN A 136 -8.05 13.38 -16.35
CA ASN A 136 -7.97 14.70 -15.72
C ASN A 136 -9.34 15.11 -15.17
N CYS A 137 -9.76 14.48 -14.08
CA CYS A 137 -11.05 14.71 -13.42
C CYS A 137 -10.90 15.09 -11.93
N ALA A 138 -9.71 15.46 -11.46
CA ALA A 138 -9.54 15.98 -10.11
C ALA A 138 -10.43 17.21 -9.88
N GLY A 139 -11.11 17.27 -8.73
CA GLY A 139 -12.11 18.27 -8.40
C GLY A 139 -13.55 17.94 -8.86
N SER A 140 -13.73 16.93 -9.72
CA SER A 140 -15.05 16.48 -10.13
C SER A 140 -15.74 15.68 -9.01
N GLN A 141 -17.07 15.67 -9.01
CA GLN A 141 -17.86 14.93 -8.03
C GLN A 141 -18.30 13.57 -8.56
N LEU A 142 -18.40 12.62 -7.66
CA LEU A 142 -19.01 11.32 -7.88
C LEU A 142 -19.85 10.90 -6.67
N THR A 143 -20.76 9.97 -6.85
CA THR A 143 -21.61 9.45 -5.77
C THR A 143 -21.45 7.94 -5.62
N VAL A 144 -21.48 7.49 -4.36
CA VAL A 144 -21.59 6.07 -4.00
C VAL A 144 -22.75 5.93 -3.03
N GLY A 145 -23.84 5.32 -3.47
CA GLY A 145 -25.10 5.38 -2.75
C GLY A 145 -25.58 6.83 -2.59
N GLU A 146 -25.78 7.26 -1.34
CA GLU A 146 -26.21 8.63 -1.01
C GLU A 146 -25.03 9.58 -0.72
N GLN A 147 -23.80 9.07 -0.68
CA GLN A 147 -22.62 9.87 -0.35
C GLN A 147 -22.00 10.51 -1.59
N ILE A 148 -21.65 11.79 -1.47
CA ILE A 148 -20.96 12.54 -2.51
C ILE A 148 -19.49 12.64 -2.14
N TYR A 149 -18.63 12.36 -3.11
CA TYR A 149 -17.18 12.46 -2.98
C TYR A 149 -16.60 13.36 -4.08
N GLU A 150 -15.53 14.05 -3.77
CA GLU A 150 -14.72 14.83 -4.72
C GLU A 150 -13.45 14.09 -5.06
N VAL A 151 -13.14 13.95 -6.33
CA VAL A 151 -11.93 13.27 -6.81
C VAL A 151 -10.69 14.11 -6.46
N ARG A 152 -9.83 13.61 -5.58
CA ARG A 152 -8.55 14.24 -5.22
C ARG A 152 -7.43 13.88 -6.19
N GLY A 153 -7.56 12.73 -6.84
CA GLY A 153 -6.60 12.31 -7.84
C GLY A 153 -6.98 11.03 -8.53
N VAL A 154 -6.32 10.80 -9.66
CA VAL A 154 -6.44 9.59 -10.46
C VAL A 154 -5.11 8.86 -10.45
N VAL A 155 -5.13 7.57 -10.18
CA VAL A 155 -3.95 6.74 -9.97
C VAL A 155 -3.91 5.55 -10.93
N SER A 156 -2.72 4.98 -11.11
CA SER A 156 -2.52 3.86 -12.03
C SER A 156 -2.73 2.51 -11.33
N TRP A 157 -3.88 2.34 -10.68
CA TRP A 157 -4.25 1.01 -10.19
C TRP A 157 -4.89 0.19 -11.32
N ASN A 158 -4.85 -1.12 -11.17
CA ASN A 158 -5.57 -2.02 -12.05
C ASN A 158 -6.93 -2.30 -11.44
N GLN A 159 -7.98 -2.41 -12.29
CA GLN A 159 -9.36 -2.73 -11.89
C GLN A 159 -10.08 -1.61 -11.13
N HIS A 160 -11.17 -1.15 -11.67
CA HIS A 160 -12.12 -0.19 -11.10
C HIS A 160 -12.06 -0.12 -9.56
N THR A 161 -11.26 0.81 -9.05
CA THR A 161 -10.98 0.95 -7.62
C THR A 161 -11.19 2.38 -7.17
N MET A 162 -11.80 2.52 -6.00
CA MET A 162 -12.00 3.78 -5.33
C MET A 162 -11.54 3.69 -3.88
N LEU A 163 -10.70 4.62 -3.47
CA LEU A 163 -10.23 4.74 -2.09
C LEU A 163 -10.87 5.97 -1.43
N ILE A 164 -11.33 5.81 -0.20
CA ILE A 164 -12.00 6.86 0.59
C ILE A 164 -11.53 6.88 2.04
N ARG A 165 -11.88 7.94 2.77
CA ARG A 165 -11.89 7.96 4.23
C ARG A 165 -13.28 7.53 4.72
N PRO A 166 -13.42 6.37 5.37
CA PRO A 166 -14.72 5.90 5.80
C PRO A 166 -15.24 6.76 6.96
N SER A 167 -16.52 7.11 6.92
CA SER A 167 -17.17 7.97 7.92
C SER A 167 -18.35 7.30 8.63
N GLN A 168 -18.89 6.21 8.09
CA GLN A 168 -20.10 5.58 8.64
C GLN A 168 -19.76 4.67 9.84
N LYS A 169 -20.59 4.78 10.89
CA LYS A 169 -20.38 4.07 12.16
C LYS A 169 -20.52 2.55 12.08
N ASN A 170 -21.25 2.04 11.10
CA ASN A 170 -21.46 0.61 10.89
C ASN A 170 -20.41 -0.08 10.03
N GLN A 171 -19.43 0.68 9.53
CA GLN A 171 -18.30 0.14 8.79
C GLN A 171 -17.30 -0.47 9.76
N VAL A 172 -16.79 -1.67 9.45
CA VAL A 172 -15.81 -2.37 10.28
C VAL A 172 -14.52 -2.61 9.49
N CYS A 173 -13.38 -2.42 10.15
CA CYS A 173 -12.08 -2.66 9.53
C CYS A 173 -11.72 -4.14 9.64
N THR A 174 -11.32 -4.75 8.54
CA THR A 174 -10.98 -6.18 8.44
C THR A 174 -9.49 -6.43 8.43
N GLN A 175 -8.69 -5.40 8.18
CA GLN A 175 -7.23 -5.50 8.13
C GLN A 175 -6.59 -4.30 8.81
N VAL A 176 -5.37 -4.49 9.28
CA VAL A 176 -4.48 -3.39 9.68
C VAL A 176 -3.09 -3.62 9.09
N LEU A 177 -2.56 -2.57 8.48
CA LEU A 177 -1.18 -2.50 8.02
C LEU A 177 -0.36 -1.77 9.08
N ILE A 178 0.76 -2.34 9.49
CA ILE A 178 1.61 -1.80 10.55
C ILE A 178 3.02 -1.64 10.00
N ARG A 179 3.59 -0.45 10.12
CA ARG A 179 4.99 -0.18 9.79
C ARG A 179 5.82 -0.22 11.05
N GLY A 180 6.79 -1.13 11.10
CA GLY A 180 7.79 -1.18 12.16
C GLY A 180 8.99 -0.29 11.88
N LYS A 181 9.77 0.01 12.94
CA LYS A 181 11.10 0.61 12.79
C LYS A 181 12.08 -0.43 12.23
N LYS A 182 12.99 0.06 11.42
CA LYS A 182 14.01 -0.78 10.80
C LYS A 182 14.86 -1.53 11.83
N GLY A 183 14.91 -2.85 11.69
CA GLY A 183 15.71 -3.72 12.57
C GLY A 183 14.98 -4.25 13.79
N GLN A 184 13.72 -3.87 14.00
CA GLN A 184 12.87 -4.41 15.06
C GLN A 184 12.16 -5.71 14.63
N ASN A 185 11.71 -6.48 15.60
CA ASN A 185 10.86 -7.65 15.37
C ASN A 185 9.44 -7.20 15.03
N LEU A 186 9.14 -7.07 13.73
CA LEU A 186 7.86 -6.57 13.25
C LEU A 186 6.68 -7.46 13.68
N GLU A 187 6.88 -8.77 13.75
CA GLU A 187 5.84 -9.73 14.19
C GLU A 187 5.49 -9.52 15.67
N GLY A 188 6.50 -9.37 16.53
CA GLY A 188 6.32 -9.05 17.94
C GLY A 188 5.62 -7.71 18.11
N ALA A 189 6.12 -6.65 17.46
CA ALA A 189 5.53 -5.32 17.50
C ALA A 189 4.07 -5.28 17.03
N ALA A 190 3.74 -6.02 15.96
CA ALA A 190 2.37 -6.13 15.49
C ALA A 190 1.47 -6.86 16.50
N SER A 191 1.96 -7.94 17.12
CA SER A 191 1.25 -8.66 18.16
C SER A 191 0.96 -7.78 19.37
N ASP A 192 1.97 -7.04 19.84
CA ASP A 192 1.82 -6.14 21.00
C ASP A 192 0.87 -4.98 20.70
N PHE A 193 0.89 -4.45 19.47
CA PHE A 193 -0.08 -3.46 19.01
C PHE A 193 -1.51 -3.98 19.06
N LEU A 194 -1.75 -5.19 18.56
CA LEU A 194 -3.08 -5.80 18.58
C LEU A 194 -3.58 -6.00 20.01
N VAL A 195 -2.77 -6.63 20.87
CA VAL A 195 -3.12 -6.89 22.25
C VAL A 195 -3.36 -5.60 23.03
N GLY A 196 -2.50 -4.60 22.85
CA GLY A 196 -2.61 -3.30 23.50
C GLY A 196 -3.89 -2.52 23.15
N ASN A 197 -4.46 -2.78 21.96
CA ASN A 197 -5.70 -2.18 21.49
C ASN A 197 -6.93 -3.11 21.60
N GLY A 198 -6.77 -4.27 22.24
CA GLY A 198 -7.87 -5.25 22.42
C GLY A 198 -8.31 -5.88 21.09
N LEU A 199 -7.43 -5.97 20.11
CA LEU A 199 -7.69 -6.52 18.78
C LEU A 199 -7.15 -7.94 18.67
N SER A 200 -7.75 -8.74 17.79
CA SER A 200 -7.30 -10.08 17.43
C SER A 200 -7.04 -10.15 15.93
N GLY A 201 -5.92 -10.74 15.54
CA GLY A 201 -5.56 -10.83 14.12
C GLY A 201 -4.49 -11.88 13.86
N ILE A 202 -4.37 -12.27 12.60
CA ILE A 202 -3.33 -13.17 12.11
C ILE A 202 -2.43 -12.38 11.16
N LEU A 203 -1.12 -12.46 11.36
CA LEU A 203 -0.16 -11.89 10.45
C LEU A 203 -0.26 -12.63 9.11
N ALA A 204 -0.87 -11.99 8.12
CA ALA A 204 -1.11 -12.60 6.83
C ALA A 204 0.18 -12.69 6.03
N VAL A 205 0.97 -11.64 5.98
CA VAL A 205 2.28 -11.59 5.31
C VAL A 205 3.09 -10.36 5.72
N SER A 206 4.42 -10.51 5.73
CA SER A 206 5.36 -9.40 5.70
C SER A 206 5.73 -9.12 4.24
N TYR A 207 5.17 -8.09 3.63
CA TYR A 207 5.40 -7.82 2.22
C TYR A 207 6.39 -6.70 1.94
N THR A 208 7.30 -7.02 1.01
CA THR A 208 8.08 -6.06 0.25
C THR A 208 7.22 -5.41 -0.82
N HIS A 209 7.06 -4.08 -0.79
CA HIS A 209 6.45 -3.30 -1.87
C HIS A 209 5.41 -4.04 -2.70
N LEU A 210 4.23 -4.14 -2.18
CA LEU A 210 3.15 -4.75 -2.90
C LEU A 210 2.20 -3.73 -3.38
N ARG A 211 1.97 -3.93 -4.53
CA ARG A 211 0.67 -4.07 -5.19
C ARG A 211 -0.30 -4.84 -4.30
N ALA A 212 -0.86 -4.20 -3.26
CA ALA A 212 -1.90 -4.76 -2.41
C ALA A 212 -3.13 -5.22 -3.22
N HIS A 213 -3.18 -4.86 -4.50
CA HIS A 213 -4.25 -5.16 -5.42
C HIS A 213 -4.16 -6.52 -6.12
N GLU A 214 -2.98 -7.16 -6.19
CA GLU A 214 -2.86 -8.44 -6.93
C GLU A 214 -3.12 -9.68 -6.09
N THR A 215 -2.93 -9.61 -4.77
CA THR A 215 -3.06 -10.79 -3.90
C THR A 215 -4.46 -11.01 -3.35
N LEU A 216 -5.27 -9.97 -3.19
CA LEU A 216 -6.65 -10.09 -2.70
C LEU A 216 -7.68 -10.43 -3.80
N ALA A 217 -7.29 -10.43 -5.07
CA ALA A 217 -8.17 -10.76 -6.18
C ALA A 217 -8.18 -12.26 -6.55
N ASN A 218 -7.32 -13.09 -5.91
CA ASN A 218 -7.13 -14.51 -6.25
C ASN A 218 -7.42 -15.49 -5.10
N LEU A 219 -8.13 -15.06 -4.05
CA LEU A 219 -8.64 -15.96 -3.00
C LEU A 219 -10.16 -16.03 -3.02
#